data_9b5971460a67f821e215632dd0680b41
#
_entry.id   9b5971460a67f821e215632dd0680b41
#
_cell.length_a   1.000
_cell.length_b   1.000
_cell.length_c   1.000
_cell.angle_alpha   90.00
_cell.angle_beta   90.00
_cell.angle_gamma   90.00
#
_symmetry.space_group_name_H-M   'P 1'
#
loop_
_entity.id
_entity.type
_entity.pdbx_description
1 polymer ?
#
loop_
_entity_poly.entity_id
_entity_poly.type
_entity_poly.pdbx_seq_one_letter_code
_entity_poly.pdbx_strand_id
1 'polypeptide(L)'
;MTGIELIRYTPSLLVFDWLTSWLGKGAEAVGDTVLKPIRDMIASLLRGLGELLMNCGEKFIQMGYDFWKWASGAVLKYSVMNPQAMASWSTVRGLLDAFVAVGVSLAVLYFVLGWVHESIDIRTTFTMENLIRMFVRLVITIALVTNSAQLAVDISQIAVSLTGAASAMISSQLTMEEPTFLKDYREYLSDQWDSAGKPKKKSDGRKKTGSGEESGKDESVSRWTLALNYLGGGFLSLIAGIFGGAIIVISGINIVLAVFTRLFKVLLAVPFAPIALAGFAGGGAYSQTGISWLKTYIGYCLEAFLIVLAIGLSFTLFHNADFLPASEVSNPLMGTLAYVMPILATSACVKGAEGIMSKMLGI
;
A
#
# COMPACT_ATOMS: atom_id res chain seq x y z
N MET A 1 -14.96 -23.72 -27.10
CA MET A 1 -14.38 -22.42 -27.47
C MET A 1 -14.31 -21.61 -26.20
N THR A 2 -13.17 -21.67 -25.57
CA THR A 2 -12.92 -21.12 -24.22
C THR A 2 -12.48 -19.66 -24.38
N GLY A 3 -13.07 -18.76 -23.58
CA GLY A 3 -12.92 -17.30 -23.65
C GLY A 3 -11.50 -16.71 -23.41
N ILE A 4 -10.46 -17.53 -23.52
CA ILE A 4 -9.05 -17.16 -23.35
C ILE A 4 -8.38 -16.73 -24.66
N GLU A 5 -8.94 -17.06 -25.82
CA GLU A 5 -8.39 -16.60 -27.11
C GLU A 5 -8.68 -15.16 -27.46
N LEU A 6 -9.63 -14.51 -26.78
CA LEU A 6 -10.01 -13.10 -27.07
C LEU A 6 -9.03 -12.06 -26.49
N ILE A 7 -8.11 -12.47 -25.61
CA ILE A 7 -7.13 -11.57 -24.97
C ILE A 7 -5.83 -11.44 -25.78
N ARG A 8 -5.65 -12.25 -26.82
CA ARG A 8 -4.47 -12.20 -27.70
C ARG A 8 -4.49 -11.07 -28.73
N TYR A 9 -5.61 -10.39 -28.90
CA TYR A 9 -5.68 -9.18 -29.73
C TYR A 9 -5.35 -7.96 -28.88
N THR A 10 -4.13 -7.47 -29.03
CA THR A 10 -3.68 -6.21 -28.41
C THR A 10 -4.62 -5.08 -28.83
N PRO A 11 -5.26 -4.36 -27.88
CA PRO A 11 -6.17 -3.25 -28.21
C PRO A 11 -5.50 -2.10 -28.96
N SER A 12 -4.17 -2.07 -29.04
CA SER A 12 -3.41 -1.15 -29.87
C SER A 12 -3.70 -1.29 -31.38
N LEU A 13 -4.15 -2.45 -31.84
CA LEU A 13 -4.51 -2.67 -33.26
C LEU A 13 -5.85 -2.00 -33.64
N LEU A 14 -6.82 -1.95 -32.72
CA LEU A 14 -8.15 -1.42 -33.01
C LEU A 14 -8.19 0.11 -33.17
N VAL A 15 -7.34 0.84 -32.44
CA VAL A 15 -7.30 2.32 -32.51
C VAL A 15 -6.61 2.83 -33.77
N PHE A 16 -5.68 2.05 -34.35
CA PHE A 16 -4.91 2.45 -35.52
C PHE A 16 -5.30 1.70 -36.81
N ASP A 17 -6.28 0.81 -36.76
CA ASP A 17 -6.70 0.01 -37.94
C ASP A 17 -7.26 0.89 -39.06
N TRP A 18 -7.98 1.96 -38.74
CA TRP A 18 -8.45 2.96 -39.70
C TRP A 18 -7.27 3.73 -40.34
N LEU A 19 -6.22 4.04 -39.56
CA LEU A 19 -5.04 4.76 -40.01
C LEU A 19 -4.20 3.89 -40.98
N THR A 20 -4.03 2.60 -40.62
CA THR A 20 -3.34 1.64 -41.49
C THR A 20 -4.08 1.36 -42.77
N SER A 21 -5.40 1.27 -42.74
CA SER A 21 -6.26 1.10 -43.92
C SER A 21 -6.25 2.32 -44.81
N TRP A 22 -6.24 3.53 -44.24
CA TRP A 22 -6.21 4.79 -45.04
C TRP A 22 -4.84 5.01 -45.69
N LEU A 23 -3.75 4.76 -44.99
CA LEU A 23 -2.37 4.86 -45.51
C LEU A 23 -2.03 3.74 -46.48
N GLY A 24 -2.56 2.53 -46.30
CA GLY A 24 -2.41 1.41 -47.23
C GLY A 24 -3.03 1.66 -48.62
N LYS A 25 -4.23 2.24 -48.66
CA LYS A 25 -4.91 2.58 -49.93
C LYS A 25 -4.23 3.73 -50.70
N GLY A 26 -3.54 4.65 -50.01
CA GLY A 26 -2.76 5.71 -50.67
C GLY A 26 -1.44 5.25 -51.23
N ALA A 27 -0.87 4.14 -50.74
CA ALA A 27 0.44 3.64 -51.13
C ALA A 27 0.42 2.81 -52.44
N GLU A 28 -0.72 2.26 -52.84
CA GLU A 28 -0.85 1.50 -54.09
C GLU A 28 -0.82 2.38 -55.34
N ALA A 29 -1.07 3.69 -55.19
CA ALA A 29 -1.19 4.60 -56.35
C ALA A 29 0.12 5.25 -56.83
N VAL A 30 1.22 5.17 -56.05
CA VAL A 30 2.50 5.84 -56.38
C VAL A 30 3.65 4.84 -56.23
N GLY A 31 4.40 4.60 -57.31
CA GLY A 31 5.40 3.56 -57.46
C GLY A 31 6.37 3.40 -56.27
N ASP A 32 6.60 2.14 -55.92
CA ASP A 32 7.35 1.65 -54.75
C ASP A 32 8.77 2.25 -54.56
N THR A 33 9.36 2.77 -55.61
CA THR A 33 10.76 3.24 -55.61
C THR A 33 10.92 4.60 -54.93
N VAL A 34 9.90 5.47 -54.91
CA VAL A 34 9.96 6.81 -54.32
C VAL A 34 9.38 6.78 -52.89
N LEU A 35 8.43 5.90 -52.61
CA LEU A 35 7.72 5.84 -51.34
C LEU A 35 8.50 5.05 -50.25
N LYS A 36 9.36 4.09 -50.64
CA LYS A 36 10.15 3.31 -49.65
C LYS A 36 11.00 4.18 -48.73
N PRO A 37 11.84 5.13 -49.23
CA PRO A 37 12.68 5.93 -48.31
C PRO A 37 11.86 6.87 -47.44
N ILE A 38 10.74 7.40 -47.94
CA ILE A 38 9.84 8.25 -47.15
C ILE A 38 9.14 7.43 -46.05
N ARG A 39 8.66 6.23 -46.37
CA ARG A 39 8.03 5.31 -45.44
C ARG A 39 9.01 4.86 -44.34
N ASP A 40 10.25 4.54 -44.71
CA ASP A 40 11.27 4.16 -43.75
C ASP A 40 11.68 5.33 -42.83
N MET A 41 11.72 6.55 -43.36
CA MET A 41 11.95 7.76 -42.56
C MET A 41 10.79 8.00 -41.57
N ILE A 42 9.53 7.91 -42.02
CA ILE A 42 8.38 8.05 -41.14
C ILE A 42 8.35 6.91 -40.08
N ALA A 43 8.64 5.69 -40.47
CA ALA A 43 8.70 4.55 -39.55
C ALA A 43 9.77 4.75 -38.46
N SER A 44 10.92 5.33 -38.79
CA SER A 44 11.97 5.65 -37.79
C SER A 44 11.55 6.78 -36.85
N LEU A 45 10.83 7.79 -37.33
CA LEU A 45 10.27 8.86 -36.53
C LEU A 45 9.19 8.34 -35.56
N LEU A 46 8.29 7.48 -36.05
CA LEU A 46 7.24 6.84 -35.21
C LEU A 46 7.87 5.95 -34.13
N ARG A 47 8.92 5.21 -34.45
CA ARG A 47 9.71 4.44 -33.48
C ARG A 47 10.28 5.35 -32.40
N GLY A 48 10.99 6.44 -32.80
CA GLY A 48 11.57 7.39 -31.84
C GLY A 48 10.54 8.04 -30.92
N LEU A 49 9.35 8.37 -31.46
CA LEU A 49 8.24 8.87 -30.67
C LEU A 49 7.72 7.81 -29.69
N GLY A 50 7.55 6.57 -30.14
CA GLY A 50 7.15 5.45 -29.29
C GLY A 50 8.13 5.19 -28.15
N GLU A 51 9.45 5.20 -28.43
CA GLU A 51 10.50 5.08 -27.40
C GLU A 51 10.45 6.22 -26.38
N LEU A 52 10.20 7.44 -26.82
CA LEU A 52 10.08 8.59 -25.94
C LEU A 52 8.87 8.46 -25.02
N LEU A 53 7.73 8.01 -25.53
CA LEU A 53 6.52 7.76 -24.73
C LEU A 53 6.76 6.64 -23.71
N MET A 54 7.41 5.53 -24.09
CA MET A 54 7.78 4.45 -23.17
C MET A 54 8.70 4.94 -22.06
N ASN A 55 9.73 5.73 -22.40
CA ASN A 55 10.64 6.31 -21.41
C ASN A 55 9.91 7.26 -20.42
N CYS A 56 8.92 8.03 -20.90
CA CYS A 56 8.09 8.83 -20.02
C CYS A 56 7.27 7.97 -19.06
N GLY A 57 6.62 6.91 -19.56
CA GLY A 57 5.87 5.96 -18.72
C GLY A 57 6.73 5.29 -17.67
N GLU A 58 7.93 4.83 -18.06
CA GLU A 58 8.92 4.25 -17.14
C GLU A 58 9.31 5.22 -16.02
N LYS A 59 9.59 6.49 -16.36
CA LYS A 59 9.92 7.51 -15.35
C LYS A 59 8.79 7.79 -14.36
N PHE A 60 7.53 7.75 -14.79
CA PHE A 60 6.39 7.93 -13.89
C PHE A 60 6.28 6.78 -12.88
N ILE A 61 6.46 5.54 -13.32
CA ILE A 61 6.46 4.38 -12.41
C ILE A 61 7.67 4.44 -11.48
N GLN A 62 8.85 4.81 -12.00
CA GLN A 62 10.06 4.94 -11.18
C GLN A 62 9.88 6.01 -10.08
N MET A 63 9.29 7.16 -10.41
CA MET A 63 8.97 8.18 -9.43
C MET A 63 7.98 7.67 -8.37
N GLY A 64 6.97 6.90 -8.78
CA GLY A 64 6.06 6.22 -7.84
C GLY A 64 6.79 5.25 -6.92
N TYR A 65 7.66 4.43 -7.47
CA TYR A 65 8.49 3.48 -6.73
C TYR A 65 9.40 4.17 -5.69
N ASP A 66 10.11 5.23 -6.09
CA ASP A 66 10.99 5.99 -5.19
C ASP A 66 10.19 6.61 -4.03
N PHE A 67 8.99 7.12 -4.33
CA PHE A 67 8.08 7.63 -3.32
C PHE A 67 7.60 6.51 -2.38
N TRP A 68 7.22 5.34 -2.90
CA TRP A 68 6.82 4.20 -2.09
C TRP A 68 7.95 3.72 -1.17
N LYS A 69 9.17 3.62 -1.69
CA LYS A 69 10.37 3.26 -0.93
C LYS A 69 10.61 4.25 0.22
N TRP A 70 10.49 5.54 -0.06
CA TRP A 70 10.56 6.57 0.98
C TRP A 70 9.42 6.42 1.99
N ALA A 71 8.18 6.23 1.54
CA ALA A 71 7.00 6.10 2.38
C ALA A 71 7.08 4.89 3.31
N SER A 72 7.46 3.71 2.79
CA SER A 72 7.64 2.50 3.59
C SER A 72 8.76 2.65 4.63
N GLY A 73 9.88 3.26 4.27
CA GLY A 73 10.95 3.60 5.22
C GLY A 73 10.49 4.58 6.30
N ALA A 74 9.72 5.60 5.94
CA ALA A 74 9.13 6.54 6.89
C ALA A 74 8.16 5.83 7.85
N VAL A 75 7.31 4.94 7.33
CA VAL A 75 6.37 4.14 8.15
C VAL A 75 7.12 3.31 9.17
N LEU A 76 8.16 2.59 8.78
CA LEU A 76 8.97 1.79 9.71
C LEU A 76 9.60 2.68 10.79
N LYS A 77 10.18 3.82 10.42
CA LYS A 77 10.82 4.76 11.36
C LYS A 77 9.81 5.33 12.36
N TYR A 78 8.67 5.84 11.87
CA TYR A 78 7.67 6.50 12.72
C TYR A 78 6.80 5.51 13.51
N SER A 79 6.65 4.27 13.06
CA SER A 79 5.94 3.22 13.81
C SER A 79 6.67 2.82 15.08
N VAL A 80 8.01 2.89 15.09
CA VAL A 80 8.86 2.60 16.25
C VAL A 80 9.10 3.85 17.12
N MET A 81 8.62 5.02 16.69
CA MET A 81 8.85 6.27 17.41
C MET A 81 8.07 6.31 18.73
N ASN A 82 8.79 6.55 19.83
CA ASN A 82 8.15 6.75 21.12
C ASN A 82 7.46 8.14 21.15
N PRO A 83 6.17 8.24 21.52
CA PRO A 83 5.47 9.51 21.66
C PRO A 83 6.18 10.54 22.54
N GLN A 84 6.92 10.08 23.55
CA GLN A 84 7.73 10.95 24.43
C GLN A 84 8.86 11.70 23.72
N ALA A 85 9.41 11.13 22.64
CA ALA A 85 10.47 11.76 21.86
C ALA A 85 9.95 12.89 20.96
N MET A 86 8.64 13.08 20.88
CA MET A 86 8.03 14.13 20.08
C MET A 86 8.07 15.48 20.79
N ALA A 87 8.36 16.57 20.06
CA ALA A 87 8.35 17.92 20.62
C ALA A 87 6.99 18.33 21.21
N SER A 88 5.88 17.75 20.71
CA SER A 88 4.53 17.95 21.23
C SER A 88 4.28 17.31 22.60
N TRP A 89 5.18 16.44 23.09
CA TRP A 89 4.99 15.75 24.37
C TRP A 89 4.91 16.70 25.57
N SER A 90 5.68 17.77 25.58
CA SER A 90 5.64 18.77 26.66
C SER A 90 4.26 19.42 26.79
N THR A 91 3.60 19.71 25.67
CA THR A 91 2.24 20.26 25.63
C THR A 91 1.22 19.24 26.13
N VAL A 92 1.34 17.99 25.68
CA VAL A 92 0.47 16.87 26.09
C VAL A 92 0.59 16.64 27.59
N ARG A 93 1.82 16.69 28.13
CA ARG A 93 2.08 16.51 29.57
C ARG A 93 1.51 17.66 30.39
N GLY A 94 1.66 18.89 29.94
CA GLY A 94 1.06 20.04 30.65
C GLY A 94 -0.47 19.96 30.73
N LEU A 95 -1.11 19.47 29.66
CA LEU A 95 -2.56 19.26 29.64
C LEU A 95 -2.95 18.08 30.55
N LEU A 96 -2.18 17.01 30.56
CA LEU A 96 -2.38 15.85 31.43
C LEU A 96 -2.29 16.24 32.91
N ASP A 97 -1.27 17.03 33.30
CA ASP A 97 -1.08 17.48 34.69
C ASP A 97 -2.30 18.32 35.15
N ALA A 98 -2.87 19.15 34.28
CA ALA A 98 -4.13 19.85 34.57
C ALA A 98 -5.31 18.87 34.77
N PHE A 99 -5.40 17.82 33.97
CA PHE A 99 -6.47 16.84 34.06
C PHE A 99 -6.31 15.85 35.24
N VAL A 100 -5.12 15.71 35.79
CA VAL A 100 -4.91 14.90 37.02
C VAL A 100 -5.71 15.50 38.18
N ALA A 101 -5.70 16.81 38.37
CA ALA A 101 -6.49 17.47 39.43
C ALA A 101 -8.00 17.23 39.24
N VAL A 102 -8.50 17.32 38.01
CA VAL A 102 -9.88 17.02 37.66
C VAL A 102 -10.18 15.53 37.89
N GLY A 103 -9.28 14.64 37.48
CA GLY A 103 -9.41 13.19 37.63
C GLY A 103 -9.49 12.76 39.11
N VAL A 104 -8.66 13.34 39.99
CA VAL A 104 -8.74 13.06 41.43
C VAL A 104 -10.09 13.51 42.00
N SER A 105 -10.57 14.70 41.64
CA SER A 105 -11.89 15.20 42.06
C SER A 105 -13.02 14.29 41.60
N LEU A 106 -12.97 13.84 40.34
CA LEU A 106 -13.93 12.89 39.79
C LEU A 106 -13.82 11.50 40.44
N ALA A 107 -12.66 11.05 40.82
CA ALA A 107 -12.48 9.77 41.54
C ALA A 107 -13.21 9.80 42.90
N VAL A 108 -13.08 10.90 43.64
CA VAL A 108 -13.84 11.10 44.88
C VAL A 108 -15.35 11.13 44.63
N LEU A 109 -15.79 11.86 43.60
CA LEU A 109 -17.20 11.93 43.23
C LEU A 109 -17.75 10.55 42.85
N TYR A 110 -17.07 9.80 41.99
CA TYR A 110 -17.47 8.44 41.61
C TYR A 110 -17.48 7.49 42.79
N PHE A 111 -16.53 7.63 43.71
CA PHE A 111 -16.52 6.86 44.96
C PHE A 111 -17.79 7.10 45.77
N VAL A 112 -18.18 8.36 45.96
CA VAL A 112 -19.42 8.71 46.71
C VAL A 112 -20.65 8.17 45.99
N LEU A 113 -20.71 8.32 44.66
CA LEU A 113 -21.81 7.78 43.86
C LEU A 113 -21.89 6.26 43.92
N GLY A 114 -20.73 5.58 43.86
CA GLY A 114 -20.64 4.14 44.04
C GLY A 114 -21.09 3.68 45.40
N TRP A 115 -20.71 4.43 46.46
CA TRP A 115 -21.13 4.16 47.81
C TRP A 115 -22.65 4.32 48.00
N VAL A 116 -23.22 5.40 47.48
CA VAL A 116 -24.69 5.63 47.49
C VAL A 116 -25.42 4.50 46.75
N HIS A 117 -24.91 4.10 45.58
CA HIS A 117 -25.51 3.02 44.80
C HIS A 117 -25.47 1.67 45.53
N GLU A 118 -24.33 1.31 46.13
CA GLU A 118 -24.21 0.08 46.92
C GLU A 118 -25.02 0.15 48.22
N SER A 119 -25.24 1.35 48.82
CA SER A 119 -26.05 1.54 50.04
C SER A 119 -27.54 1.32 49.86
N ILE A 120 -28.07 1.36 48.64
CA ILE A 120 -29.47 1.07 48.31
C ILE A 120 -29.78 -0.42 48.51
N ASP A 121 -28.79 -1.28 48.40
CA ASP A 121 -28.95 -2.72 48.59
C ASP A 121 -28.61 -3.12 50.05
N ILE A 122 -29.56 -2.82 50.95
CA ILE A 122 -29.45 -2.81 52.41
C ILE A 122 -28.95 -4.15 53.01
N ARG A 123 -29.08 -5.26 52.29
CA ARG A 123 -28.75 -6.60 52.83
C ARG A 123 -27.28 -6.98 52.78
N THR A 124 -26.46 -6.34 51.94
CA THR A 124 -25.08 -6.75 51.71
C THR A 124 -24.01 -5.71 52.10
N THR A 125 -24.41 -4.48 52.40
CA THR A 125 -23.53 -3.30 52.32
C THR A 125 -22.72 -2.99 53.57
N PHE A 126 -23.18 -3.38 54.77
CA PHE A 126 -22.56 -2.96 56.03
C PHE A 126 -21.63 -4.01 56.66
N THR A 127 -21.01 -4.88 55.84
CA THR A 127 -19.92 -5.69 56.35
C THR A 127 -18.62 -4.89 56.33
N MET A 128 -17.79 -4.99 57.38
CA MET A 128 -16.47 -4.34 57.45
C MET A 128 -15.61 -4.70 56.24
N GLU A 129 -15.78 -5.88 55.69
CA GLU A 129 -15.08 -6.34 54.52
C GLU A 129 -15.40 -5.51 53.26
N ASN A 130 -16.69 -5.20 53.01
CA ASN A 130 -17.09 -4.39 51.88
C ASN A 130 -16.63 -2.93 52.03
N LEU A 131 -16.67 -2.37 53.22
CA LEU A 131 -16.12 -1.04 53.48
C LEU A 131 -14.62 -0.97 53.17
N ILE A 132 -13.83 -1.91 53.68
CA ILE A 132 -12.39 -1.97 53.40
C ILE A 132 -12.15 -2.11 51.90
N ARG A 133 -12.88 -2.96 51.21
CA ARG A 133 -12.76 -3.16 49.74
C ARG A 133 -13.02 -1.87 48.97
N MET A 134 -14.00 -1.08 49.36
CA MET A 134 -14.32 0.21 48.71
C MET A 134 -13.19 1.23 48.94
N PHE A 135 -12.68 1.38 50.17
CA PHE A 135 -11.58 2.29 50.46
C PHE A 135 -10.30 1.88 49.71
N VAL A 136 -9.97 0.59 49.68
CA VAL A 136 -8.83 0.08 48.90
C VAL A 136 -8.99 0.42 47.42
N ARG A 137 -10.20 0.27 46.84
CA ARG A 137 -10.49 0.67 45.47
C ARG A 137 -10.24 2.16 45.25
N LEU A 138 -10.67 3.04 46.14
CA LEU A 138 -10.43 4.49 46.06
C LEU A 138 -8.92 4.80 46.08
N VAL A 139 -8.18 4.22 47.03
CA VAL A 139 -6.72 4.45 47.12
C VAL A 139 -5.99 4.00 45.86
N ILE A 140 -6.34 2.82 45.32
CA ILE A 140 -5.77 2.32 44.09
C ILE A 140 -6.12 3.25 42.89
N THR A 141 -7.37 3.72 42.85
CA THR A 141 -7.79 4.64 41.78
C THR A 141 -7.06 5.97 41.82
N ILE A 142 -6.90 6.57 43.02
CA ILE A 142 -6.12 7.81 43.17
C ILE A 142 -4.68 7.59 42.74
N ALA A 143 -4.07 6.46 43.11
CA ALA A 143 -2.72 6.11 42.70
C ALA A 143 -2.61 5.93 41.17
N LEU A 144 -3.61 5.31 40.51
CA LEU A 144 -3.68 5.18 39.05
C LEU A 144 -3.87 6.53 38.35
N VAL A 145 -4.73 7.39 38.87
CA VAL A 145 -4.99 8.73 38.32
C VAL A 145 -3.74 9.61 38.41
N THR A 146 -3.06 9.62 39.57
CA THR A 146 -1.87 10.44 39.75
C THR A 146 -0.66 9.93 38.96
N ASN A 147 -0.58 8.63 38.70
CA ASN A 147 0.47 8.02 37.87
C ASN A 147 0.01 7.69 36.43
N SER A 148 -1.09 8.26 35.99
CA SER A 148 -1.67 7.98 34.66
C SER A 148 -0.72 8.29 33.51
N ALA A 149 0.13 9.32 33.64
CA ALA A 149 1.19 9.65 32.69
C ALA A 149 2.18 8.50 32.52
N GLN A 150 2.68 7.98 33.65
CA GLN A 150 3.66 6.89 33.61
C GLN A 150 3.03 5.60 33.07
N LEU A 151 1.79 5.30 33.45
CA LEU A 151 1.04 4.16 32.91
C LEU A 151 0.91 4.23 31.38
N ALA A 152 0.52 5.40 30.85
CA ALA A 152 0.40 5.59 29.41
C ALA A 152 1.76 5.42 28.69
N VAL A 153 2.82 5.95 29.29
CA VAL A 153 4.18 5.80 28.78
C VAL A 153 4.61 4.35 28.74
N ASP A 154 4.43 3.62 29.84
CA ASP A 154 4.87 2.22 29.96
C ASP A 154 4.14 1.34 28.93
N ILE A 155 2.83 1.53 28.76
CA ILE A 155 2.05 0.84 27.71
C ILE A 155 2.59 1.15 26.33
N SER A 156 2.88 2.43 26.03
CA SER A 156 3.42 2.82 24.74
C SER A 156 4.82 2.25 24.49
N GLN A 157 5.68 2.17 25.50
CA GLN A 157 7.02 1.60 25.39
C GLN A 157 6.99 0.10 25.08
N ILE A 158 6.08 -0.65 25.73
CA ILE A 158 5.88 -2.08 25.42
C ILE A 158 5.47 -2.25 23.97
N ALA A 159 4.53 -1.45 23.47
CA ALA A 159 4.09 -1.52 22.10
C ALA A 159 5.20 -1.12 21.10
N VAL A 160 6.00 -0.10 21.42
CA VAL A 160 7.15 0.34 20.60
C VAL A 160 8.22 -0.75 20.56
N SER A 161 8.55 -1.40 21.68
CA SER A 161 9.53 -2.50 21.70
C SER A 161 9.06 -3.69 20.86
N LEU A 162 7.78 -4.07 20.94
CA LEU A 162 7.19 -5.12 20.12
C LEU A 162 7.23 -4.76 18.62
N THR A 163 6.85 -3.53 18.29
CA THR A 163 6.89 -3.02 16.93
C THR A 163 8.32 -2.96 16.39
N GLY A 164 9.29 -2.57 17.23
CA GLY A 164 10.70 -2.53 16.87
C GLY A 164 11.26 -3.90 16.55
N ALA A 165 10.91 -4.93 17.34
CA ALA A 165 11.29 -6.30 17.06
C ALA A 165 10.72 -6.79 15.72
N ALA A 166 9.44 -6.54 15.45
CA ALA A 166 8.81 -6.86 14.17
C ALA A 166 9.45 -6.10 12.99
N SER A 167 9.71 -4.81 13.17
CA SER A 167 10.36 -3.96 12.16
C SER A 167 11.77 -4.47 11.82
N ALA A 168 12.55 -4.90 12.81
CA ALA A 168 13.88 -5.45 12.58
C ALA A 168 13.86 -6.75 11.78
N MET A 169 12.88 -7.62 12.04
CA MET A 169 12.70 -8.87 11.29
C MET A 169 12.29 -8.62 9.83
N ILE A 170 11.46 -7.60 9.61
CA ILE A 170 10.88 -7.29 8.30
C ILE A 170 11.84 -6.45 7.45
N SER A 171 12.61 -5.55 8.05
CA SER A 171 13.49 -4.62 7.34
C SER A 171 14.52 -5.31 6.44
N SER A 172 14.95 -6.52 6.78
CA SER A 172 15.85 -7.34 5.97
C SER A 172 15.17 -7.92 4.71
N GLN A 173 13.84 -7.96 4.67
CA GLN A 173 13.03 -8.54 3.58
C GLN A 173 12.34 -7.47 2.70
N LEU A 174 12.41 -6.20 3.09
CA LEU A 174 11.75 -5.07 2.41
C LEU A 174 12.51 -4.54 1.20
N THR A 175 13.26 -5.38 0.50
CA THR A 175 13.84 -5.03 -0.80
C THR A 175 12.80 -5.26 -1.89
N MET A 176 12.03 -4.22 -2.19
CA MET A 176 11.18 -4.22 -3.37
C MET A 176 12.07 -4.09 -4.61
N GLU A 177 11.90 -4.97 -5.59
CA GLU A 177 12.62 -4.90 -6.86
C GLU A 177 12.16 -3.68 -7.66
N GLU A 178 13.10 -3.06 -8.35
CA GLU A 178 12.78 -1.95 -9.26
C GLU A 178 11.84 -2.43 -10.37
N PRO A 179 10.88 -1.60 -10.80
CA PRO A 179 9.95 -1.96 -11.85
C PRO A 179 10.66 -2.05 -13.21
N THR A 180 10.99 -3.25 -13.68
CA THR A 180 11.69 -3.49 -14.95
C THR A 180 10.74 -3.78 -16.11
N PHE A 181 9.49 -4.15 -15.86
CA PHE A 181 8.54 -4.65 -16.87
C PHE A 181 8.32 -3.73 -18.07
N LEU A 182 8.40 -2.39 -17.92
CA LEU A 182 8.33 -1.46 -19.06
C LEU A 182 9.64 -1.43 -19.85
N LYS A 183 10.75 -1.59 -19.16
CA LYS A 183 12.08 -1.71 -19.78
C LYS A 183 12.17 -3.01 -20.57
N ASP A 184 11.72 -4.11 -19.99
CA ASP A 184 11.68 -5.44 -20.62
C ASP A 184 10.77 -5.44 -21.86
N TYR A 185 9.61 -4.75 -21.78
CA TYR A 185 8.71 -4.56 -22.93
C TYR A 185 9.35 -3.74 -24.04
N ARG A 186 10.08 -2.69 -23.73
CA ARG A 186 10.82 -1.88 -24.70
C ARG A 186 11.91 -2.70 -25.36
N GLU A 187 12.66 -3.51 -24.61
CA GLU A 187 13.69 -4.41 -25.13
C GLU A 187 13.08 -5.46 -26.07
N TYR A 188 11.96 -6.06 -25.69
CA TYR A 188 11.20 -6.98 -26.55
C TYR A 188 10.81 -6.35 -27.89
N LEU A 189 10.31 -5.11 -27.91
CA LEU A 189 9.99 -4.40 -29.15
C LEU A 189 11.25 -4.07 -29.95
N SER A 190 12.37 -3.72 -29.31
CA SER A 190 13.62 -3.41 -30.00
C SER A 190 14.21 -4.63 -30.70
N ASP A 191 14.13 -5.80 -30.07
CA ASP A 191 14.57 -7.08 -30.66
C ASP A 191 13.74 -7.46 -31.88
N GLN A 192 12.43 -7.21 -31.85
CA GLN A 192 11.57 -7.40 -33.02
C GLN A 192 11.95 -6.47 -34.18
N TRP A 193 12.26 -5.21 -33.88
CA TRP A 193 12.68 -4.24 -34.89
C TRP A 193 14.01 -4.64 -35.55
N ASP A 194 14.99 -5.02 -34.76
CA ASP A 194 16.32 -5.41 -35.23
C ASP A 194 16.29 -6.74 -36.02
N SER A 195 15.38 -7.65 -35.64
CA SER A 195 15.12 -8.89 -36.35
C SER A 195 14.51 -8.66 -37.74
N ALA A 196 13.60 -7.71 -37.88
CA ALA A 196 12.98 -7.35 -39.15
C ALA A 196 13.94 -6.64 -40.12
N GLY A 197 15.06 -6.08 -39.62
CA GLY A 197 16.10 -5.43 -40.43
C GLY A 197 17.16 -6.38 -41.01
N LYS A 198 17.26 -7.63 -40.54
CA LYS A 198 18.25 -8.58 -40.99
C LYS A 198 17.72 -9.37 -42.18
N PRO A 199 18.46 -9.39 -43.35
CA PRO A 199 18.08 -10.24 -44.47
C PRO A 199 18.16 -11.71 -44.04
N LYS A 200 17.07 -12.45 -44.19
CA LYS A 200 17.06 -13.91 -43.96
C LYS A 200 18.15 -14.52 -44.81
N LYS A 201 19.23 -15.06 -44.21
CA LYS A 201 20.18 -15.94 -44.87
C LYS A 201 19.38 -17.10 -45.46
N LYS A 202 19.31 -17.16 -46.79
CA LYS A 202 18.81 -18.33 -47.51
C LYS A 202 19.67 -19.54 -47.06
N SER A 203 19.08 -20.40 -46.26
CA SER A 203 19.62 -21.74 -46.02
C SER A 203 19.52 -22.49 -47.32
N ASP A 204 20.71 -22.78 -47.89
CA ASP A 204 20.89 -23.52 -49.12
C ASP A 204 20.45 -24.98 -48.90
N GLY A 205 19.61 -25.44 -49.83
CA GLY A 205 19.54 -26.80 -50.32
C GLY A 205 19.15 -27.93 -49.39
N ARG A 206 17.86 -28.30 -49.37
CA ARG A 206 17.46 -29.70 -49.60
C ARG A 206 16.01 -29.80 -50.10
N LYS A 207 15.87 -30.13 -51.39
CA LYS A 207 14.61 -30.58 -51.99
C LYS A 207 14.06 -31.75 -51.20
N LYS A 208 12.85 -31.62 -50.66
CA LYS A 208 11.93 -32.76 -50.45
C LYS A 208 10.60 -32.44 -51.11
N THR A 209 10.40 -33.19 -52.17
CA THR A 209 9.14 -33.36 -52.90
C THR A 209 8.08 -33.89 -51.95
N GLY A 210 6.97 -33.20 -51.79
CA GLY A 210 5.81 -33.67 -51.03
C GLY A 210 4.69 -32.65 -51.21
N SER A 211 3.73 -32.97 -52.03
CA SER A 211 2.51 -32.24 -52.31
C SER A 211 1.68 -32.01 -51.04
N GLY A 212 1.35 -30.77 -50.77
CA GLY A 212 0.45 -30.33 -49.73
C GLY A 212 0.39 -28.80 -49.77
N GLU A 213 -0.64 -28.28 -50.41
CA GLU A 213 -0.99 -26.86 -50.37
C GLU A 213 -1.37 -26.48 -48.96
N GLU A 214 -0.41 -25.97 -48.20
CA GLU A 214 -0.69 -25.09 -47.07
C GLU A 214 -0.13 -23.72 -47.39
N SER A 215 -1.05 -22.81 -47.71
CA SER A 215 -0.80 -21.40 -47.88
C SER A 215 -0.30 -20.79 -46.57
N GLY A 216 0.97 -21.05 -46.27
CA GLY A 216 1.72 -20.33 -45.24
C GLY A 216 2.04 -18.95 -45.81
N LYS A 217 1.20 -17.96 -45.56
CA LYS A 217 1.58 -16.56 -45.64
C LYS A 217 2.75 -16.36 -44.72
N ASP A 218 3.97 -16.35 -45.28
CA ASP A 218 5.19 -15.89 -44.63
C ASP A 218 4.99 -14.37 -44.45
N GLU A 219 4.32 -14.00 -43.34
CA GLU A 219 4.12 -12.62 -42.95
C GLU A 219 5.48 -12.08 -42.48
N SER A 220 6.29 -11.60 -43.41
CA SER A 220 7.39 -10.71 -43.10
C SER A 220 6.78 -9.45 -42.51
N VAL A 221 6.79 -9.35 -41.18
CA VAL A 221 6.28 -8.19 -40.44
C VAL A 221 6.93 -6.94 -41.02
N SER A 222 6.16 -6.12 -41.72
CA SER A 222 6.68 -4.92 -42.34
C SER A 222 7.22 -3.97 -41.28
N ARG A 223 8.35 -3.28 -41.54
CA ARG A 223 8.88 -2.23 -40.66
C ARG A 223 7.83 -1.18 -40.28
N TRP A 224 6.88 -0.95 -41.19
CA TRP A 224 5.75 -0.05 -40.96
C TRP A 224 4.82 -0.56 -39.84
N THR A 225 4.47 -1.84 -39.88
CA THR A 225 3.64 -2.47 -38.84
C THR A 225 4.34 -2.44 -37.46
N LEU A 226 5.64 -2.67 -37.44
CA LEU A 226 6.45 -2.56 -36.21
C LEU A 226 6.52 -1.12 -35.70
N ALA A 227 6.64 -0.12 -36.57
CA ALA A 227 6.63 1.30 -36.18
C ALA A 227 5.30 1.70 -35.51
N LEU A 228 4.18 1.19 -36.06
CA LEU A 228 2.85 1.39 -35.45
C LEU A 228 2.71 0.68 -34.12
N ASN A 229 3.27 -0.53 -33.97
CA ASN A 229 3.32 -1.25 -32.71
C ASN A 229 4.18 -0.49 -31.66
N TYR A 230 5.27 0.13 -32.08
CA TYR A 230 6.07 1.01 -31.20
C TYR A 230 5.28 2.21 -30.72
N LEU A 231 4.56 2.88 -31.59
CA LEU A 231 3.73 4.03 -31.23
C LEU A 231 2.59 3.62 -30.30
N GLY A 232 1.86 2.55 -30.66
CA GLY A 232 0.76 2.00 -29.84
C GLY A 232 1.23 1.50 -28.48
N GLY A 233 2.32 0.74 -28.45
CA GLY A 233 2.96 0.26 -27.23
C GLY A 233 3.50 1.41 -26.36
N GLY A 234 4.08 2.44 -27.00
CA GLY A 234 4.54 3.65 -26.31
C GLY A 234 3.39 4.42 -25.64
N PHE A 235 2.29 4.61 -26.35
CA PHE A 235 1.10 5.26 -25.79
C PHE A 235 0.48 4.45 -24.65
N LEU A 236 0.40 3.13 -24.81
CA LEU A 236 -0.10 2.23 -23.77
C LEU A 236 0.81 2.22 -22.55
N SER A 237 2.13 2.22 -22.75
CA SER A 237 3.13 2.32 -21.67
C SER A 237 3.07 3.66 -20.92
N LEU A 238 2.82 4.76 -21.64
CA LEU A 238 2.63 6.07 -21.04
C LEU A 238 1.40 6.09 -20.13
N ILE A 239 0.26 5.60 -20.62
CA ILE A 239 -0.98 5.51 -19.83
C ILE A 239 -0.75 4.62 -18.61
N ALA A 240 -0.20 3.42 -18.82
CA ALA A 240 0.12 2.48 -17.76
C ALA A 240 1.07 3.10 -16.71
N GLY A 241 2.06 3.85 -17.18
CA GLY A 241 3.03 4.55 -16.33
C GLY A 241 2.40 5.64 -15.47
N ILE A 242 1.59 6.51 -16.08
CA ILE A 242 0.91 7.60 -15.35
C ILE A 242 -0.06 7.04 -14.31
N PHE A 243 -0.96 6.13 -14.71
CA PHE A 243 -1.94 5.55 -13.80
C PHE A 243 -1.28 4.67 -12.74
N GLY A 244 -0.33 3.81 -13.13
CA GLY A 244 0.40 2.96 -12.20
C GLY A 244 1.20 3.78 -11.19
N GLY A 245 1.97 4.76 -11.66
CA GLY A 245 2.74 5.67 -10.80
C GLY A 245 1.85 6.46 -9.85
N ALA A 246 0.73 7.00 -10.32
CA ALA A 246 -0.23 7.72 -9.48
C ALA A 246 -0.83 6.84 -8.39
N ILE A 247 -1.23 5.60 -8.71
CA ILE A 247 -1.77 4.65 -7.73
C ILE A 247 -0.70 4.31 -6.67
N ILE A 248 0.55 4.11 -7.06
CA ILE A 248 1.66 3.84 -6.14
C ILE A 248 1.86 5.02 -5.18
N VAL A 249 1.87 6.26 -5.69
CA VAL A 249 2.01 7.48 -4.87
C VAL A 249 0.84 7.60 -3.89
N ILE A 250 -0.40 7.44 -4.34
CA ILE A 250 -1.59 7.50 -3.48
C ILE A 250 -1.52 6.43 -2.39
N SER A 251 -1.10 5.22 -2.74
CA SER A 251 -0.91 4.12 -1.78
C SER A 251 0.16 4.46 -0.74
N GLY A 252 1.28 5.05 -1.15
CA GLY A 252 2.34 5.52 -0.26
C GLY A 252 1.86 6.62 0.70
N ILE A 253 1.10 7.61 0.20
CA ILE A 253 0.48 8.63 1.05
C ILE A 253 -0.45 8.00 2.09
N ASN A 254 -1.26 7.04 1.69
CA ASN A 254 -2.20 6.36 2.58
C ASN A 254 -1.51 5.65 3.76
N ILE A 255 -0.39 4.95 3.52
CA ILE A 255 0.33 4.26 4.61
C ILE A 255 1.02 5.26 5.55
N VAL A 256 1.56 6.35 5.02
CA VAL A 256 2.15 7.43 5.84
C VAL A 256 1.07 8.09 6.69
N LEU A 257 -0.09 8.43 6.10
CA LEU A 257 -1.22 9.02 6.85
C LEU A 257 -1.72 8.10 7.96
N ALA A 258 -1.79 6.79 7.73
CA ALA A 258 -2.22 5.83 8.75
C ALA A 258 -1.31 5.91 10.00
N VAL A 259 0.01 5.95 9.80
CA VAL A 259 0.97 6.05 10.92
C VAL A 259 0.85 7.39 11.65
N PHE A 260 0.75 8.50 10.94
CA PHE A 260 0.57 9.81 11.58
C PHE A 260 -0.76 9.90 12.33
N THR A 261 -1.86 9.42 11.74
CA THR A 261 -3.16 9.36 12.41
C THR A 261 -3.10 8.57 13.71
N ARG A 262 -2.43 7.42 13.70
CA ARG A 262 -2.18 6.64 14.91
C ARG A 262 -1.41 7.43 15.97
N LEU A 263 -0.31 8.12 15.60
CA LEU A 263 0.47 8.94 16.54
C LEU A 263 -0.40 10.03 17.17
N PHE A 264 -1.24 10.70 16.39
CA PHE A 264 -2.19 11.69 16.93
C PHE A 264 -3.20 11.06 17.87
N LYS A 265 -3.77 9.88 17.56
CA LYS A 265 -4.69 9.16 18.44
C LYS A 265 -4.03 8.84 19.79
N VAL A 266 -2.80 8.34 19.79
CA VAL A 266 -2.04 8.05 21.01
C VAL A 266 -1.82 9.33 21.83
N LEU A 267 -1.34 10.42 21.20
CA LEU A 267 -1.08 11.69 21.87
C LEU A 267 -2.35 12.33 22.44
N LEU A 268 -3.48 12.24 21.71
CA LEU A 268 -4.76 12.78 22.16
C LEU A 268 -5.37 11.95 23.29
N ALA A 269 -5.18 10.65 23.31
CA ALA A 269 -5.75 9.77 24.34
C ALA A 269 -5.09 9.95 25.71
N VAL A 270 -3.79 10.32 25.76
CA VAL A 270 -3.01 10.45 27.01
C VAL A 270 -3.59 11.46 27.98
N PRO A 271 -3.94 12.71 27.61
CA PRO A 271 -4.49 13.68 28.56
C PRO A 271 -5.80 13.26 29.21
N PHE A 272 -6.60 12.43 28.54
CA PHE A 272 -7.88 11.94 29.05
C PHE A 272 -7.74 10.75 30.02
N ALA A 273 -6.54 10.19 30.17
CA ALA A 273 -6.28 9.07 31.07
C ALA A 273 -6.76 9.32 32.52
N PRO A 274 -6.42 10.45 33.17
CA PRO A 274 -6.86 10.70 34.56
C PRO A 274 -8.38 10.68 34.73
N ILE A 275 -9.08 11.29 33.77
CA ILE A 275 -10.56 11.40 33.80
C ILE A 275 -11.20 10.01 33.62
N ALA A 276 -10.70 9.23 32.66
CA ALA A 276 -11.24 7.90 32.41
C ALA A 276 -10.95 6.91 33.54
N LEU A 277 -9.72 6.94 34.08
CA LEU A 277 -9.30 6.07 35.18
C LEU A 277 -10.01 6.39 36.51
N ALA A 278 -10.47 7.64 36.70
CA ALA A 278 -11.25 8.04 37.87
C ALA A 278 -12.52 7.18 38.04
N GLY A 279 -13.09 6.67 36.96
CA GLY A 279 -14.27 5.79 36.99
C GLY A 279 -14.06 4.49 37.77
N PHE A 280 -12.82 4.04 37.94
CA PHE A 280 -12.54 2.84 38.75
C PHE A 280 -12.96 3.01 40.24
N ALA A 281 -12.96 4.22 40.77
CA ALA A 281 -13.35 4.48 42.16
C ALA A 281 -14.82 4.11 42.45
N GLY A 282 -15.74 4.35 41.47
CA GLY A 282 -17.15 4.07 41.63
C GLY A 282 -17.54 2.59 41.54
N GLY A 283 -16.68 1.75 40.98
CA GLY A 283 -16.96 0.32 40.74
C GLY A 283 -18.11 0.08 39.77
N GLY A 284 -18.54 -1.16 39.63
CA GLY A 284 -19.68 -1.54 38.78
C GLY A 284 -19.66 -0.89 37.38
N ALA A 285 -20.76 -0.23 37.02
CA ALA A 285 -20.94 0.44 35.73
C ALA A 285 -19.95 1.59 35.50
N TYR A 286 -19.52 2.29 36.55
CA TYR A 286 -18.59 3.43 36.43
C TYR A 286 -17.18 2.98 36.01
N SER A 287 -16.75 1.78 36.40
CA SER A 287 -15.43 1.22 36.03
C SER A 287 -15.31 0.92 34.54
N GLN A 288 -16.42 0.78 33.82
CA GLN A 288 -16.43 0.50 32.38
C GLN A 288 -15.75 1.61 31.57
N THR A 289 -15.86 2.87 32.01
CA THR A 289 -15.20 4.00 31.34
C THR A 289 -13.67 3.86 31.37
N GLY A 290 -13.11 3.50 32.54
CA GLY A 290 -11.67 3.27 32.67
C GLY A 290 -11.18 2.06 31.86
N ILE A 291 -11.94 0.96 31.89
CA ILE A 291 -11.64 -0.25 31.11
C ILE A 291 -11.70 0.04 29.60
N SER A 292 -12.72 0.74 29.16
CA SER A 292 -12.88 1.10 27.74
C SER A 292 -11.74 1.99 27.25
N TRP A 293 -11.37 3.02 28.06
CA TRP A 293 -10.20 3.85 27.73
C TRP A 293 -8.92 3.02 27.64
N LEU A 294 -8.67 2.14 28.62
CA LEU A 294 -7.46 1.30 28.65
C LEU A 294 -7.37 0.40 27.41
N LYS A 295 -8.48 -0.27 27.07
CA LYS A 295 -8.56 -1.09 25.85
C LYS A 295 -8.28 -0.27 24.60
N THR A 296 -8.94 0.89 24.48
CA THR A 296 -8.78 1.80 23.33
C THR A 296 -7.33 2.30 23.20
N TYR A 297 -6.73 2.71 24.32
CA TYR A 297 -5.34 3.18 24.35
C TYR A 297 -4.34 2.08 23.98
N ILE A 298 -4.50 0.89 24.52
CA ILE A 298 -3.70 -0.29 24.13
C ILE A 298 -3.89 -0.57 22.65
N GLY A 299 -5.11 -0.47 22.15
CA GLY A 299 -5.42 -0.62 20.71
C GLY A 299 -4.63 0.35 19.84
N TYR A 300 -4.63 1.63 20.18
CA TYR A 300 -3.86 2.65 19.43
C TYR A 300 -2.35 2.40 19.53
N CYS A 301 -1.85 1.93 20.64
CA CYS A 301 -0.44 1.60 20.80
C CYS A 301 -0.04 0.39 19.96
N LEU A 302 -0.86 -0.68 19.92
CA LEU A 302 -0.60 -1.91 19.16
C LEU A 302 -0.90 -1.78 17.66
N GLU A 303 -1.66 -0.78 17.24
CA GLU A 303 -1.96 -0.51 15.81
C GLU A 303 -0.67 -0.39 14.99
N ALA A 304 0.41 0.17 15.54
CA ALA A 304 1.71 0.25 14.87
C ALA A 304 2.29 -1.13 14.57
N PHE A 305 2.19 -2.05 15.50
CA PHE A 305 2.64 -3.41 15.30
C PHE A 305 1.90 -4.08 14.15
N LEU A 306 0.57 -3.91 14.07
CA LEU A 306 -0.22 -4.44 12.95
C LEU A 306 0.13 -3.79 11.62
N ILE A 307 0.38 -2.48 11.59
CA ILE A 307 0.81 -1.77 10.38
C ILE A 307 2.13 -2.35 9.86
N VAL A 308 3.12 -2.50 10.73
CA VAL A 308 4.43 -3.06 10.35
C VAL A 308 4.28 -4.51 9.91
N LEU A 309 3.49 -5.30 10.64
CA LEU A 309 3.23 -6.70 10.29
C LEU A 309 2.51 -6.82 8.94
N ALA A 310 1.50 -5.97 8.67
CA ALA A 310 0.77 -5.96 7.40
C ALA A 310 1.70 -5.65 6.21
N ILE A 311 2.61 -4.68 6.37
CA ILE A 311 3.62 -4.35 5.36
C ILE A 311 4.53 -5.56 5.12
N GLY A 312 5.08 -6.16 6.17
CA GLY A 312 5.99 -7.30 6.04
C GLY A 312 5.34 -8.52 5.41
N LEU A 313 4.12 -8.89 5.87
CA LEU A 313 3.37 -10.01 5.30
C LEU A 313 3.01 -9.77 3.84
N SER A 314 2.62 -8.56 3.48
CA SER A 314 2.30 -8.21 2.08
C SER A 314 3.52 -8.40 1.20
N PHE A 315 4.68 -7.90 1.58
CA PHE A 315 5.92 -8.09 0.82
C PHE A 315 6.28 -9.57 0.69
N THR A 316 6.21 -10.34 1.78
CA THR A 316 6.56 -11.77 1.76
C THR A 316 5.59 -12.58 0.88
N LEU A 317 4.29 -12.30 0.98
CA LEU A 317 3.28 -13.02 0.20
C LEU A 317 3.41 -12.72 -1.30
N PHE A 318 3.66 -11.47 -1.66
CA PHE A 318 3.72 -11.08 -3.07
C PHE A 318 5.07 -11.33 -3.73
N HIS A 319 6.16 -11.37 -2.95
CA HIS A 319 7.48 -11.73 -3.48
C HIS A 319 7.59 -13.24 -3.77
N ASN A 320 6.93 -14.08 -2.97
CA ASN A 320 7.00 -15.55 -3.08
C ASN A 320 5.83 -16.17 -3.85
N ALA A 321 4.85 -15.40 -4.25
CA ALA A 321 3.67 -15.93 -4.93
C ALA A 321 3.67 -15.51 -6.40
N ASP A 322 3.73 -16.49 -7.30
CA ASP A 322 3.39 -16.34 -8.73
C ASP A 322 1.88 -16.01 -8.89
N PHE A 323 1.41 -14.98 -8.15
CA PHE A 323 0.00 -14.61 -8.13
C PHE A 323 -0.49 -14.06 -9.47
N LEU A 324 0.44 -13.46 -10.22
CA LEU A 324 0.18 -12.98 -11.57
C LEU A 324 1.38 -13.41 -12.42
N PRO A 325 1.15 -14.10 -13.55
CA PRO A 325 2.24 -14.48 -14.42
C PRO A 325 2.91 -13.21 -14.95
N ALA A 326 4.00 -12.82 -14.27
CA ALA A 326 4.86 -11.72 -14.71
C ALA A 326 5.57 -12.02 -16.05
N SER A 327 5.43 -13.24 -16.55
CA SER A 327 6.14 -13.75 -17.72
C SER A 327 5.56 -13.33 -19.08
N GLU A 328 4.40 -12.68 -19.14
CA GLU A 328 3.92 -12.14 -20.41
C GLU A 328 4.41 -10.69 -20.59
N VAL A 329 5.68 -10.55 -20.95
CA VAL A 329 6.34 -9.29 -21.34
C VAL A 329 5.62 -8.54 -22.47
N SER A 330 4.64 -9.19 -23.11
CA SER A 330 3.96 -8.68 -24.29
C SER A 330 2.94 -7.56 -24.03
N ASN A 331 2.56 -7.28 -22.77
CA ASN A 331 1.53 -6.28 -22.47
C ASN A 331 1.91 -5.37 -21.29
N PRO A 332 2.23 -4.08 -21.53
CA PRO A 332 2.63 -3.13 -20.49
C PRO A 332 1.56 -2.88 -19.44
N LEU A 333 0.26 -3.00 -19.77
CA LEU A 333 -0.82 -2.86 -18.79
C LEU A 333 -0.85 -4.00 -17.78
N MET A 334 -0.64 -5.25 -18.23
CA MET A 334 -0.60 -6.40 -17.34
C MET A 334 0.60 -6.34 -16.40
N GLY A 335 1.78 -5.95 -16.92
CA GLY A 335 2.96 -5.73 -16.08
C GLY A 335 2.75 -4.65 -15.03
N THR A 336 2.12 -3.53 -15.41
CA THR A 336 1.78 -2.47 -14.46
C THR A 336 0.79 -2.95 -13.41
N LEU A 337 -0.25 -3.67 -13.80
CA LEU A 337 -1.26 -4.20 -12.89
C LEU A 337 -0.64 -5.19 -11.89
N ALA A 338 0.18 -6.12 -12.38
CA ALA A 338 0.90 -7.09 -11.55
C ALA A 338 1.77 -6.40 -10.50
N TYR A 339 2.45 -5.31 -10.89
CA TYR A 339 3.32 -4.56 -9.99
C TYR A 339 2.54 -3.71 -8.96
N VAL A 340 1.42 -3.10 -9.37
CA VAL A 340 0.64 -2.16 -8.55
C VAL A 340 -0.27 -2.88 -7.55
N MET A 341 -0.77 -4.08 -7.88
CA MET A 341 -1.71 -4.83 -7.03
C MET A 341 -1.16 -5.14 -5.62
N PRO A 342 0.09 -5.60 -5.44
CA PRO A 342 0.67 -5.81 -4.11
C PRO A 342 0.72 -4.53 -3.29
N ILE A 343 1.06 -3.41 -3.91
CA ILE A 343 1.14 -2.10 -3.26
C ILE A 343 -0.24 -1.63 -2.78
N LEU A 344 -1.26 -1.80 -3.62
CA LEU A 344 -2.66 -1.52 -3.26
C LEU A 344 -3.13 -2.40 -2.10
N ALA A 345 -2.86 -3.71 -2.16
CA ALA A 345 -3.22 -4.64 -1.11
C ALA A 345 -2.56 -4.27 0.22
N THR A 346 -1.28 -3.92 0.21
CA THR A 346 -0.55 -3.43 1.40
C THR A 346 -1.21 -2.18 1.98
N SER A 347 -1.52 -1.20 1.13
CA SER A 347 -2.19 0.03 1.55
C SER A 347 -3.58 -0.23 2.16
N ALA A 348 -4.34 -1.17 1.58
CA ALA A 348 -5.65 -1.58 2.11
C ALA A 348 -5.52 -2.30 3.46
N CYS A 349 -4.54 -3.20 3.62
CA CYS A 349 -4.27 -3.89 4.88
C CYS A 349 -3.88 -2.91 6.00
N VAL A 350 -3.02 -1.94 5.69
CA VAL A 350 -2.61 -0.89 6.64
C VAL A 350 -3.81 -0.07 7.09
N LYS A 351 -4.69 0.35 6.18
CA LYS A 351 -5.95 1.04 6.55
C LYS A 351 -6.89 0.16 7.37
N GLY A 352 -6.90 -1.14 7.12
CA GLY A 352 -7.71 -2.11 7.86
C GLY A 352 -7.20 -2.41 9.27
N ALA A 353 -5.95 -2.08 9.58
CA ALA A 353 -5.30 -2.43 10.86
C ALA A 353 -6.07 -1.90 12.08
N GLU A 354 -6.60 -0.66 12.01
CA GLU A 354 -7.44 -0.08 13.07
C GLU A 354 -8.71 -0.91 13.31
N GLY A 355 -9.41 -1.28 12.24
CA GLY A 355 -10.64 -2.08 12.35
C GLY A 355 -10.39 -3.50 12.86
N ILE A 356 -9.24 -4.08 12.54
CA ILE A 356 -8.84 -5.38 13.07
C ILE A 356 -8.58 -5.27 14.57
N MET A 357 -7.81 -4.25 14.99
CA MET A 357 -7.47 -4.04 16.39
C MET A 357 -8.70 -3.77 17.25
N SER A 358 -9.62 -2.92 16.80
CA SER A 358 -10.86 -2.63 17.54
C SER A 358 -11.71 -3.89 17.72
N LYS A 359 -11.84 -4.72 16.72
CA LYS A 359 -12.56 -6.00 16.82
C LYS A 359 -11.88 -7.00 17.76
N MET A 360 -10.54 -7.07 17.76
CA MET A 360 -9.78 -7.96 18.65
C MET A 360 -9.92 -7.58 20.12
N LEU A 361 -10.01 -6.28 20.43
CA LEU A 361 -10.13 -5.77 21.78
C LEU A 361 -11.58 -5.64 22.27
N GLY A 362 -12.55 -5.90 21.40
CA GLY A 362 -13.97 -5.80 21.70
C GLY A 362 -14.42 -4.36 21.99
N ILE A 363 -13.99 -3.43 21.14
CA ILE A 363 -14.28 -2.00 21.21
C ILE A 363 -15.18 -1.61 20.04
#